data_682bc3ad5ce806e4e94acc9cd0bf28bf
#
_entry.id   682bc3ad5ce806e4e94acc9cd0bf28bf
#
_cell.length_a   1.000
_cell.length_b   1.000
_cell.length_c   1.000
_cell.angle_alpha   90.00
_cell.angle_beta   90.00
_cell.angle_gamma   90.00
#
_symmetry.space_group_name_H-M   'P 1'
#
loop_
_entity.id
_entity.type
_entity.pdbx_description
1 polymer ?
#
loop_
_entity_poly.entity_id
_entity_poly.type
_entity_poly.pdbx_seq_one_letter_code
_entity_poly.pdbx_strand_id
1 'polypeptide(L)'
;MTSRATTLIRRAAARARWIVAAVRTHGIGYVFRAPGNELRNPRLAATKKIRAALVQTADRLAPITRHPGMDPDDCLLFAFDLGASPVTFDFATFLAGAEIERRRRGFDGLFVVFIPGAHGGLRKEQRGYESSVDHARRQWRVRNVLIPLLAHLPSVRGYTMCATRDQAAALLPNDSASVVPSDFRVWLPRQPDKRLVHEHAATGGTVWPLLCPTQQGREFADQFLREVCPDRRLVVITIRQTRAAAERNSQLDEWRSFLATIDRRRFAPILVHDTESVSMSPPPELADEVFCDAARWNVEIRMALYDAAWLNLAVMHGPMELCWYNQRSRYVVFLPVGADPSSSTESIAEGGLRLGEDLRFATPLQHIVWAADRAGVIRDAFEEMSARIEAS
;
A
#
# COMPACT_ATOMS: atom_id res chain seq x y z
N MET A 1 8.53 -6.76 -45.05
CA MET A 1 7.15 -7.12 -44.61
C MET A 1 7.11 -8.25 -43.57
N THR A 2 8.18 -8.84 -43.14
CA THR A 2 8.28 -10.00 -42.23
C THR A 2 8.15 -9.66 -40.72
N SER A 3 8.36 -8.41 -40.33
CA SER A 3 8.42 -8.00 -38.89
C SER A 3 7.06 -7.93 -38.18
N ARG A 4 5.97 -7.52 -38.86
CA ARG A 4 4.64 -7.37 -38.23
C ARG A 4 3.96 -8.71 -37.94
N ALA A 5 4.07 -9.68 -38.86
CA ALA A 5 3.50 -11.01 -38.69
C ALA A 5 4.16 -11.78 -37.53
N THR A 6 5.50 -11.72 -37.44
CA THR A 6 6.26 -12.39 -36.37
C THR A 6 5.92 -11.79 -34.98
N THR A 7 5.69 -10.48 -34.92
CA THR A 7 5.28 -9.80 -33.68
C THR A 7 3.85 -10.19 -33.26
N LEU A 8 2.94 -10.34 -34.22
CA LEU A 8 1.57 -10.78 -33.95
C LEU A 8 1.52 -12.24 -33.47
N ILE A 9 2.29 -13.13 -34.07
CA ILE A 9 2.38 -14.53 -33.67
C ILE A 9 3.00 -14.65 -32.26
N ARG A 10 4.05 -13.92 -31.94
CA ARG A 10 4.65 -13.89 -30.59
C ARG A 10 3.66 -13.37 -29.53
N ARG A 11 2.89 -12.33 -29.84
CA ARG A 11 1.83 -11.80 -28.95
C ARG A 11 0.69 -12.80 -28.77
N ALA A 12 0.26 -13.48 -29.81
CA ALA A 12 -0.77 -14.53 -29.72
C ALA A 12 -0.30 -15.73 -28.87
N ALA A 13 0.93 -16.18 -29.06
CA ALA A 13 1.53 -17.27 -28.28
C ALA A 13 1.74 -16.90 -26.80
N ALA A 14 2.14 -15.66 -26.50
CA ALA A 14 2.22 -15.15 -25.14
C ALA A 14 0.84 -15.09 -24.47
N ARG A 15 -0.18 -14.65 -25.23
CA ARG A 15 -1.57 -14.58 -24.73
C ARG A 15 -2.16 -15.96 -24.48
N ALA A 16 -1.88 -16.94 -25.35
CA ALA A 16 -2.30 -18.33 -25.14
C ALA A 16 -1.64 -18.95 -23.89
N ARG A 17 -0.34 -18.73 -23.70
CA ARG A 17 0.38 -19.18 -22.49
C ARG A 17 -0.19 -18.54 -21.24
N TRP A 18 -0.50 -17.24 -21.26
CA TRP A 18 -1.13 -16.56 -20.14
C TRP A 18 -2.51 -17.12 -19.81
N ILE A 19 -3.35 -17.39 -20.82
CA ILE A 19 -4.68 -18.01 -20.62
C ILE A 19 -4.53 -19.39 -19.96
N VAL A 20 -3.62 -20.21 -20.44
CA VAL A 20 -3.38 -21.56 -19.88
C VAL A 20 -2.87 -21.47 -18.43
N ALA A 21 -1.95 -20.55 -18.14
CA ALA A 21 -1.48 -20.30 -16.78
C ALA A 21 -2.61 -19.79 -15.88
N ALA A 22 -3.39 -18.82 -16.33
CA ALA A 22 -4.53 -18.28 -15.59
C ALA A 22 -5.62 -19.33 -15.31
N VAL A 23 -5.90 -20.22 -16.28
CA VAL A 23 -6.84 -21.34 -16.10
C VAL A 23 -6.30 -22.35 -15.07
N ARG A 24 -5.00 -22.67 -15.13
CA ARG A 24 -4.38 -23.57 -14.16
C ARG A 24 -4.40 -23.01 -12.74
N THR A 25 -4.14 -21.71 -12.59
CA THR A 25 -4.02 -21.05 -11.27
C THR A 25 -5.38 -20.66 -10.70
N HIS A 26 -6.32 -20.19 -11.53
CA HIS A 26 -7.57 -19.56 -11.07
C HIS A 26 -8.85 -20.26 -11.55
N GLY A 27 -8.72 -21.34 -12.33
CA GLY A 27 -9.83 -22.09 -12.94
C GLY A 27 -10.45 -21.38 -14.15
N ILE A 28 -11.20 -22.16 -14.95
CA ILE A 28 -11.80 -21.69 -16.23
C ILE A 28 -12.75 -20.49 -16.03
N GLY A 29 -13.41 -20.39 -14.88
CA GLY A 29 -14.29 -19.26 -14.56
C GLY A 29 -13.59 -17.90 -14.49
N TYR A 30 -12.27 -17.87 -14.34
CA TYR A 30 -11.47 -16.64 -14.37
C TYR A 30 -11.45 -16.02 -15.78
N VAL A 31 -11.35 -16.86 -16.80
CA VAL A 31 -11.30 -16.41 -18.22
C VAL A 31 -12.59 -15.70 -18.62
N PHE A 32 -13.74 -16.19 -18.16
CA PHE A 32 -15.05 -15.57 -18.42
C PHE A 32 -15.27 -14.26 -17.64
N ARG A 33 -14.59 -14.08 -16.51
CA ARG A 33 -14.62 -12.84 -15.71
C ARG A 33 -13.56 -11.83 -16.14
N ALA A 34 -12.58 -12.25 -16.91
CA ALA A 34 -11.44 -11.40 -17.32
C ALA A 34 -11.88 -10.10 -18.04
N PRO A 35 -12.87 -10.09 -18.95
CA PRO A 35 -13.34 -8.84 -19.57
C PRO A 35 -13.93 -7.86 -18.56
N GLY A 36 -14.73 -8.34 -17.62
CA GLY A 36 -15.29 -7.52 -16.54
C GLY A 36 -14.24 -6.99 -15.58
N ASN A 37 -13.24 -7.81 -15.23
CA ASN A 37 -12.12 -7.41 -14.40
C ASN A 37 -11.23 -6.39 -15.12
N GLU A 38 -10.99 -6.58 -16.42
CA GLU A 38 -10.22 -5.64 -17.24
C GLU A 38 -10.94 -4.30 -17.41
N LEU A 39 -12.27 -4.29 -17.49
CA LEU A 39 -13.04 -3.06 -17.53
C LEU A 39 -13.02 -2.31 -16.17
N ARG A 40 -12.99 -3.05 -15.07
CA ARG A 40 -12.86 -2.47 -13.72
C ARG A 40 -11.44 -1.95 -13.42
N ASN A 41 -10.43 -2.69 -13.86
CA ASN A 41 -9.01 -2.36 -13.63
C ASN A 41 -8.28 -2.38 -14.98
N PRO A 42 -8.44 -1.35 -15.83
CA PRO A 42 -7.99 -1.37 -17.21
C PRO A 42 -6.46 -1.30 -17.28
N ARG A 43 -5.83 -2.37 -17.78
CA ARG A 43 -4.39 -2.46 -18.02
C ARG A 43 -4.06 -2.15 -19.48
N LEU A 44 -4.94 -2.53 -20.41
CA LEU A 44 -4.75 -2.33 -21.83
C LEU A 44 -5.18 -0.92 -22.25
N ALA A 45 -4.41 -0.29 -23.14
CA ALA A 45 -4.73 1.04 -23.67
C ALA A 45 -6.10 1.09 -24.36
N ALA A 46 -6.50 0.00 -25.06
CA ALA A 46 -7.81 -0.11 -25.67
C ALA A 46 -8.93 -0.08 -24.61
N THR A 47 -8.78 -0.83 -23.52
CA THR A 47 -9.78 -0.88 -22.45
C THR A 47 -9.88 0.45 -21.71
N LYS A 48 -8.75 1.15 -21.50
CA LYS A 48 -8.72 2.51 -20.95
C LYS A 48 -9.54 3.47 -21.84
N LYS A 49 -9.37 3.41 -23.17
CA LYS A 49 -10.14 4.22 -24.12
C LYS A 49 -11.63 3.89 -24.12
N ILE A 50 -11.99 2.60 -24.11
CA ILE A 50 -13.40 2.16 -24.06
C ILE A 50 -14.05 2.66 -22.78
N ARG A 51 -13.39 2.49 -21.65
CA ARG A 51 -13.88 2.98 -20.36
C ARG A 51 -14.08 4.50 -20.36
N ALA A 52 -13.09 5.26 -20.86
CA ALA A 52 -13.19 6.70 -20.95
C ALA A 52 -14.38 7.14 -21.83
N ALA A 53 -14.59 6.48 -22.97
CA ALA A 53 -15.72 6.76 -23.85
C ALA A 53 -17.08 6.46 -23.18
N LEU A 54 -17.19 5.34 -22.44
CA LEU A 54 -18.39 5.00 -21.69
C LEU A 54 -18.71 6.06 -20.63
N VAL A 55 -17.70 6.50 -19.87
CA VAL A 55 -17.85 7.53 -18.83
C VAL A 55 -18.26 8.86 -19.46
N GLN A 56 -17.56 9.31 -20.53
CA GLN A 56 -17.91 10.56 -21.22
C GLN A 56 -19.33 10.55 -21.78
N THR A 57 -19.76 9.41 -22.31
CA THR A 57 -21.14 9.29 -22.84
C THR A 57 -22.16 9.35 -21.72
N ALA A 58 -21.91 8.65 -20.61
CA ALA A 58 -22.79 8.67 -19.45
C ALA A 58 -22.87 10.09 -18.83
N ASP A 59 -21.75 10.79 -18.71
CA ASP A 59 -21.70 12.17 -18.16
C ASP A 59 -22.49 13.16 -19.02
N ARG A 60 -22.50 12.97 -20.34
CA ARG A 60 -23.30 13.82 -21.26
C ARG A 60 -24.82 13.57 -21.13
N LEU A 61 -25.20 12.38 -20.71
CA LEU A 61 -26.61 11.98 -20.60
C LEU A 61 -27.18 12.20 -19.19
N ALA A 62 -26.33 12.30 -18.18
CA ALA A 62 -26.76 12.47 -16.81
C ALA A 62 -26.73 13.95 -16.40
N PRO A 63 -27.77 14.46 -15.72
CA PRO A 63 -27.71 15.81 -15.15
C PRO A 63 -26.60 15.89 -14.09
N ILE A 64 -25.87 17.00 -14.07
CA ILE A 64 -24.89 17.28 -13.02
C ILE A 64 -25.67 17.48 -11.72
N THR A 65 -25.63 16.48 -10.84
CA THR A 65 -26.24 16.58 -9.51
C THR A 65 -25.21 17.19 -8.57
N ARG A 66 -25.42 18.43 -8.17
CA ARG A 66 -24.72 19.06 -7.04
C ARG A 66 -25.57 18.84 -5.79
N HIS A 67 -24.97 18.31 -4.73
CA HIS A 67 -25.66 18.19 -3.44
C HIS A 67 -25.46 19.45 -2.61
N PRO A 68 -26.54 20.14 -2.17
CA PRO A 68 -26.43 21.18 -1.15
C PRO A 68 -26.15 20.52 0.21
N GLY A 69 -25.03 20.86 0.83
CA GLY A 69 -24.74 20.42 2.20
C GLY A 69 -23.34 19.89 2.48
N MET A 70 -22.58 19.46 1.48
CA MET A 70 -21.13 19.53 1.52
C MET A 70 -20.75 20.73 0.68
N ASP A 71 -19.88 21.58 1.19
CA ASP A 71 -19.23 22.60 0.36
C ASP A 71 -18.08 21.86 -0.35
N PRO A 72 -18.34 21.26 -1.53
CA PRO A 72 -17.35 20.46 -2.22
C PRO A 72 -16.43 21.31 -3.05
N ASP A 73 -16.64 22.63 -3.07
CA ASP A 73 -15.93 23.53 -3.98
C ASP A 73 -14.43 23.55 -3.67
N ASP A 74 -14.01 23.13 -2.46
CA ASP A 74 -12.61 23.10 -2.03
C ASP A 74 -12.02 21.69 -1.89
N CYS A 75 -12.80 20.61 -2.01
CA CYS A 75 -12.30 19.23 -1.83
C CYS A 75 -12.44 18.35 -3.07
N LEU A 76 -11.35 17.67 -3.43
CA LEU A 76 -11.39 16.55 -4.37
C LEU A 76 -11.99 15.33 -3.67
N LEU A 77 -13.03 14.71 -4.27
CA LEU A 77 -13.68 13.53 -3.73
C LEU A 77 -12.89 12.27 -4.13
N PHE A 78 -12.34 11.57 -3.15
CA PHE A 78 -11.67 10.30 -3.38
C PHE A 78 -12.66 9.14 -3.20
N ALA A 79 -13.11 8.57 -4.32
CA ALA A 79 -14.01 7.41 -4.35
C ALA A 79 -13.22 6.11 -4.12
N PHE A 80 -13.31 5.55 -2.91
CA PHE A 80 -12.68 4.28 -2.58
C PHE A 80 -13.72 3.16 -2.49
N ASP A 81 -13.83 2.39 -3.58
CA ASP A 81 -14.83 1.33 -3.70
C ASP A 81 -14.31 0.04 -3.05
N LEU A 82 -14.85 -0.31 -1.88
CA LEU A 82 -14.54 -1.53 -1.12
C LEU A 82 -14.98 -2.81 -1.88
N GLY A 83 -15.84 -2.69 -2.87
CA GLY A 83 -16.23 -3.78 -3.77
C GLY A 83 -15.22 -4.04 -4.90
N ALA A 84 -14.29 -3.11 -5.14
CA ALA A 84 -13.25 -3.21 -6.16
C ALA A 84 -11.84 -3.25 -5.57
N SER A 85 -11.61 -2.54 -4.47
CA SER A 85 -10.28 -2.32 -3.87
C SER A 85 -9.95 -3.30 -2.75
N PRO A 86 -8.68 -3.63 -2.51
CA PRO A 86 -8.27 -4.42 -1.37
C PRO A 86 -8.39 -3.63 -0.06
N VAL A 87 -8.61 -4.33 1.03
CA VAL A 87 -8.59 -3.77 2.39
C VAL A 87 -7.23 -4.11 3.01
N THR A 88 -6.22 -3.36 2.61
CA THR A 88 -4.81 -3.56 2.97
C THR A 88 -4.10 -2.21 3.13
N PHE A 89 -2.85 -2.21 3.56
CA PHE A 89 -2.00 -1.02 3.59
C PHE A 89 -1.77 -0.39 2.21
N ASP A 90 -2.02 -1.11 1.10
CA ASP A 90 -2.04 -0.51 -0.26
C ASP A 90 -2.93 0.75 -0.33
N PHE A 91 -3.79 0.95 0.65
CA PHE A 91 -4.59 2.17 0.77
C PHE A 91 -3.72 3.42 0.92
N ALA A 92 -2.54 3.33 1.53
CA ALA A 92 -1.59 4.44 1.60
C ALA A 92 -1.10 4.85 0.20
N THR A 93 -0.79 3.89 -0.68
CA THR A 93 -0.46 4.15 -2.09
C THR A 93 -1.61 4.83 -2.83
N PHE A 94 -2.86 4.40 -2.58
CA PHE A 94 -4.02 5.01 -3.22
C PHE A 94 -4.29 6.43 -2.71
N LEU A 95 -4.09 6.67 -1.40
CA LEU A 95 -4.15 8.03 -0.82
C LEU A 95 -3.06 8.94 -1.41
N ALA A 96 -1.84 8.41 -1.56
CA ALA A 96 -0.74 9.14 -2.19
C ALA A 96 -1.10 9.54 -3.63
N GLY A 97 -1.70 8.63 -4.40
CA GLY A 97 -2.20 8.93 -5.75
C GLY A 97 -3.31 9.99 -5.75
N ALA A 98 -4.24 9.90 -4.81
CA ALA A 98 -5.32 10.88 -4.66
C ALA A 98 -4.77 12.29 -4.30
N GLU A 99 -3.77 12.35 -3.43
CA GLU A 99 -3.09 13.61 -3.07
C GLU A 99 -2.38 14.25 -4.26
N ILE A 100 -1.70 13.46 -5.09
CA ILE A 100 -1.09 13.95 -6.34
C ILE A 100 -2.16 14.56 -7.25
N GLU A 101 -3.29 13.89 -7.42
CA GLU A 101 -4.39 14.38 -8.23
C GLU A 101 -5.02 15.64 -7.62
N ARG A 102 -5.17 15.72 -6.29
CA ARG A 102 -5.64 16.90 -5.59
C ARG A 102 -4.77 18.12 -5.89
N ARG A 103 -3.45 17.99 -5.71
CA ARG A 103 -2.49 19.07 -6.00
C ARG A 103 -2.52 19.47 -7.47
N ARG A 104 -2.53 18.47 -8.37
CA ARG A 104 -2.55 18.71 -9.82
C ARG A 104 -3.80 19.48 -10.28
N ARG A 105 -4.95 19.26 -9.60
CA ARG A 105 -6.23 19.89 -9.94
C ARG A 105 -6.50 21.15 -9.14
N GLY A 106 -5.66 21.52 -8.18
CA GLY A 106 -5.75 22.75 -7.40
C GLY A 106 -6.81 22.75 -6.29
N PHE A 107 -7.23 21.58 -5.80
CA PHE A 107 -8.15 21.48 -4.66
C PHE A 107 -7.43 21.69 -3.34
N ASP A 108 -8.09 22.32 -2.36
CA ASP A 108 -7.51 22.59 -1.04
C ASP A 108 -7.49 21.36 -0.13
N GLY A 109 -8.44 20.44 -0.30
CA GLY A 109 -8.55 19.23 0.52
C GLY A 109 -8.94 17.98 -0.25
N LEU A 110 -8.85 16.85 0.46
CA LEU A 110 -9.42 15.56 0.06
C LEU A 110 -10.59 15.21 0.97
N PHE A 111 -11.65 14.67 0.39
CA PHE A 111 -12.73 14.04 1.13
C PHE A 111 -12.91 12.60 0.63
N VAL A 112 -12.83 11.62 1.56
CA VAL A 112 -12.81 10.20 1.18
C VAL A 112 -14.20 9.60 1.29
N VAL A 113 -14.68 9.00 0.21
CA VAL A 113 -15.97 8.31 0.14
C VAL A 113 -15.74 6.81 0.03
N PHE A 114 -15.98 6.08 1.13
CA PHE A 114 -15.95 4.61 1.12
C PHE A 114 -17.27 4.05 0.62
N ILE A 115 -17.19 3.25 -0.46
CA ILE A 115 -18.35 2.72 -1.16
C ILE A 115 -18.45 1.23 -0.90
N PRO A 116 -19.59 0.71 -0.41
CA PRO A 116 -19.69 -0.69 -0.04
C PRO A 116 -19.71 -1.61 -1.25
N GLY A 117 -19.08 -2.78 -1.11
CA GLY A 117 -19.17 -3.90 -2.04
C GLY A 117 -20.34 -4.84 -1.77
N ALA A 118 -20.60 -5.74 -2.71
CA ALA A 118 -21.74 -6.68 -2.65
C ALA A 118 -21.56 -7.81 -1.60
N HIS A 119 -20.34 -8.06 -1.12
CA HIS A 119 -20.07 -9.17 -0.18
C HIS A 119 -19.88 -8.62 1.24
N GLY A 120 -20.98 -8.36 1.94
CA GLY A 120 -20.96 -7.80 3.29
C GLY A 120 -20.22 -6.46 3.36
N GLY A 121 -20.38 -5.60 2.35
CA GLY A 121 -19.71 -4.31 2.25
C GLY A 121 -18.32 -4.35 1.60
N LEU A 122 -17.78 -5.51 1.26
CA LEU A 122 -16.44 -5.69 0.71
C LEU A 122 -16.45 -6.39 -0.66
N ARG A 123 -15.30 -6.46 -1.31
CA ARG A 123 -15.13 -7.28 -2.52
C ARG A 123 -15.08 -8.77 -2.19
N LYS A 124 -15.40 -9.60 -3.16
CA LYS A 124 -15.15 -11.04 -3.09
C LYS A 124 -13.66 -11.30 -3.25
N GLU A 125 -13.09 -12.08 -2.34
CA GLU A 125 -11.69 -12.50 -2.41
C GLU A 125 -11.53 -13.90 -3.02
N GLN A 126 -10.28 -14.25 -3.34
CA GLN A 126 -9.92 -15.61 -3.71
C GLN A 126 -9.96 -16.50 -2.45
N ARG A 127 -10.38 -17.76 -2.62
CA ARG A 127 -10.52 -18.71 -1.49
C ARG A 127 -9.25 -18.84 -0.67
N GLY A 128 -8.07 -18.91 -1.29
CA GLY A 128 -6.79 -19.02 -0.59
C GLY A 128 -6.47 -17.82 0.29
N TYR A 129 -6.78 -16.62 -0.15
CA TYR A 129 -6.64 -15.41 0.66
C TYR A 129 -7.71 -15.33 1.76
N GLU A 130 -8.95 -15.67 1.44
CA GLU A 130 -10.08 -15.62 2.38
C GLU A 130 -9.92 -16.62 3.54
N SER A 131 -9.24 -17.77 3.32
CA SER A 131 -8.91 -18.71 4.39
C SER A 131 -7.89 -18.17 5.40
N SER A 132 -7.05 -17.24 4.98
CA SER A 132 -6.02 -16.61 5.82
C SER A 132 -6.48 -15.29 6.43
N VAL A 133 -7.25 -14.51 5.65
CA VAL A 133 -7.78 -13.19 6.02
C VAL A 133 -9.29 -13.19 5.74
N ASP A 134 -10.04 -13.68 6.70
CA ASP A 134 -11.49 -13.83 6.60
C ASP A 134 -12.24 -12.47 6.53
N HIS A 135 -13.55 -12.54 6.36
CA HIS A 135 -14.39 -11.35 6.26
C HIS A 135 -14.33 -10.46 7.52
N ALA A 136 -14.32 -11.06 8.71
CA ALA A 136 -14.29 -10.31 9.97
C ALA A 136 -12.97 -9.54 10.12
N ARG A 137 -11.85 -10.16 9.78
CA ARG A 137 -10.52 -9.49 9.75
C ARG A 137 -10.48 -8.36 8.73
N ARG A 138 -11.06 -8.53 7.55
CA ARG A 138 -11.14 -7.46 6.55
C ARG A 138 -12.01 -6.29 7.04
N GLN A 139 -13.15 -6.56 7.71
CA GLN A 139 -13.95 -5.53 8.35
C GLN A 139 -13.19 -4.81 9.47
N TRP A 140 -12.41 -5.56 10.26
CA TRP A 140 -11.52 -4.99 11.26
C TRP A 140 -10.48 -4.04 10.62
N ARG A 141 -9.87 -4.44 9.50
CA ARG A 141 -8.88 -3.61 8.78
C ARG A 141 -9.48 -2.30 8.23
N VAL A 142 -10.74 -2.30 7.79
CA VAL A 142 -11.40 -1.04 7.40
C VAL A 142 -11.34 -0.04 8.53
N ARG A 143 -11.67 -0.46 9.75
CA ARG A 143 -11.76 0.41 10.93
C ARG A 143 -10.40 0.74 11.53
N ASN A 144 -9.46 -0.20 11.51
CA ASN A 144 -8.21 -0.11 12.27
C ASN A 144 -6.97 0.12 11.38
N VAL A 145 -7.12 0.07 10.06
CA VAL A 145 -6.06 0.38 9.11
C VAL A 145 -6.48 1.50 8.17
N LEU A 146 -7.55 1.33 7.38
CA LEU A 146 -7.89 2.30 6.34
C LEU A 146 -8.31 3.65 6.93
N ILE A 147 -9.26 3.64 7.88
CA ILE A 147 -9.75 4.89 8.50
C ILE A 147 -8.63 5.63 9.25
N PRO A 148 -7.82 4.96 10.11
CA PRO A 148 -6.71 5.65 10.78
C PRO A 148 -5.66 6.22 9.82
N LEU A 149 -5.40 5.58 8.68
CA LEU A 149 -4.48 6.11 7.66
C LEU A 149 -4.85 7.50 7.17
N LEU A 150 -6.13 7.87 7.20
CA LEU A 150 -6.60 9.20 6.79
C LEU A 150 -6.03 10.33 7.64
N ALA A 151 -5.82 10.09 8.93
CA ALA A 151 -5.27 11.09 9.85
C ALA A 151 -3.80 11.44 9.55
N HIS A 152 -3.11 10.59 8.80
CA HIS A 152 -1.70 10.78 8.43
C HIS A 152 -1.50 11.62 7.16
N LEU A 153 -2.57 11.91 6.41
CA LEU A 153 -2.52 12.80 5.25
C LEU A 153 -3.18 14.14 5.59
N PRO A 154 -2.41 15.22 5.81
CA PRO A 154 -2.93 16.51 6.32
C PRO A 154 -3.98 17.16 5.44
N SER A 155 -4.02 16.85 4.14
CA SER A 155 -5.03 17.38 3.21
C SER A 155 -6.40 16.71 3.34
N VAL A 156 -6.53 15.60 4.05
CA VAL A 156 -7.83 14.95 4.28
C VAL A 156 -8.65 15.80 5.24
N ARG A 157 -9.79 16.29 4.75
CA ARG A 157 -10.74 17.12 5.53
C ARG A 157 -11.81 16.29 6.20
N GLY A 158 -12.04 15.06 5.71
CA GLY A 158 -13.02 14.17 6.27
C GLY A 158 -13.25 12.92 5.41
N TYR A 159 -14.16 12.09 5.86
CA TYR A 159 -14.58 10.90 5.14
C TYR A 159 -16.02 10.53 5.44
N THR A 160 -16.62 9.71 4.59
CA THR A 160 -17.90 9.07 4.84
C THR A 160 -17.86 7.59 4.48
N MET A 161 -18.59 6.80 5.26
CA MET A 161 -18.85 5.38 4.99
C MET A 161 -20.27 5.26 4.47
N CYS A 162 -20.46 5.08 3.17
CA CYS A 162 -21.78 4.88 2.60
C CYS A 162 -22.36 3.53 3.03
N ALA A 163 -23.60 3.52 3.50
CA ALA A 163 -24.29 2.29 3.83
C ALA A 163 -24.72 1.50 2.59
N THR A 164 -25.03 2.20 1.49
CA THR A 164 -25.46 1.62 0.22
C THR A 164 -24.74 2.27 -0.94
N ARG A 165 -24.74 1.61 -2.09
CA ARG A 165 -24.20 2.19 -3.34
C ARG A 165 -25.07 3.33 -3.86
N ASP A 166 -26.37 3.33 -3.60
CA ASP A 166 -27.26 4.44 -3.97
C ASP A 166 -26.94 5.71 -3.17
N GLN A 167 -26.61 5.56 -1.87
CA GLN A 167 -26.09 6.68 -1.08
C GLN A 167 -24.78 7.23 -1.67
N ALA A 168 -23.87 6.35 -2.08
CA ALA A 168 -22.64 6.79 -2.74
C ALA A 168 -22.91 7.47 -4.09
N ALA A 169 -23.87 6.96 -4.88
CA ALA A 169 -24.27 7.58 -6.13
C ALA A 169 -24.93 8.96 -5.93
N ALA A 170 -25.60 9.13 -4.81
CA ALA A 170 -26.17 10.41 -4.42
C ALA A 170 -25.10 11.43 -3.98
N LEU A 171 -24.01 11.00 -3.38
CA LEU A 171 -22.91 11.87 -2.91
C LEU A 171 -21.88 12.22 -3.99
N LEU A 172 -21.60 11.31 -4.90
CA LEU A 172 -20.56 11.49 -5.90
C LEU A 172 -21.13 12.15 -7.15
N PRO A 173 -20.63 13.34 -7.53
CA PRO A 173 -21.08 13.99 -8.77
C PRO A 173 -20.65 13.18 -10.00
N ASN A 174 -21.44 13.28 -11.06
CA ASN A 174 -21.08 12.74 -12.37
C ASN A 174 -20.10 13.68 -13.10
N ASP A 175 -19.07 14.11 -12.37
CA ASP A 175 -18.05 15.01 -12.87
C ASP A 175 -16.66 14.42 -12.67
N SER A 176 -15.93 14.28 -13.77
CA SER A 176 -14.57 13.76 -13.77
C SER A 176 -13.55 14.72 -13.16
N ALA A 177 -13.88 16.01 -13.04
CA ALA A 177 -12.98 17.01 -12.48
C ALA A 177 -12.93 16.96 -10.95
N SER A 178 -14.06 16.68 -10.30
CA SER A 178 -14.21 16.71 -8.83
C SER A 178 -14.04 15.34 -8.15
N VAL A 179 -13.89 14.26 -8.93
CA VAL A 179 -13.77 12.89 -8.40
C VAL A 179 -12.46 12.25 -8.83
N VAL A 180 -11.82 11.50 -7.92
CA VAL A 180 -10.66 10.65 -8.22
C VAL A 180 -10.97 9.20 -7.81
N PRO A 181 -10.70 8.19 -8.65
CA PRO A 181 -10.25 8.30 -10.05
C PRO A 181 -11.26 9.03 -10.96
N SER A 182 -10.80 9.82 -11.92
CA SER A 182 -11.65 10.67 -12.76
C SER A 182 -12.70 9.90 -13.57
N ASP A 183 -12.40 8.64 -13.92
CA ASP A 183 -13.27 7.72 -14.63
C ASP A 183 -14.04 6.76 -13.70
N PHE A 184 -14.03 7.01 -12.38
CA PHE A 184 -14.85 6.25 -11.45
C PHE A 184 -16.32 6.65 -11.60
N ARG A 185 -17.17 5.64 -11.62
CA ARG A 185 -18.63 5.81 -11.47
C ARG A 185 -19.15 4.67 -10.61
N VAL A 186 -20.16 4.92 -9.78
CA VAL A 186 -20.69 3.90 -8.85
C VAL A 186 -21.18 2.66 -9.61
N TRP A 187 -21.78 2.83 -10.79
CA TRP A 187 -22.22 1.74 -11.67
C TRP A 187 -21.06 1.09 -12.44
N LEU A 188 -19.90 1.76 -12.58
CA LEU A 188 -18.70 1.24 -13.23
C LEU A 188 -17.50 1.34 -12.26
N PRO A 189 -17.49 0.50 -11.20
CA PRO A 189 -16.46 0.58 -10.16
C PRO A 189 -15.06 0.26 -10.70
N ARG A 190 -14.06 0.84 -10.06
CA ARG A 190 -12.65 0.50 -10.29
C ARG A 190 -11.83 0.69 -9.02
N GLN A 191 -10.72 -0.03 -8.96
CA GLN A 191 -9.65 0.22 -8.01
C GLN A 191 -8.83 1.43 -8.48
N PRO A 192 -8.34 2.32 -7.58
CA PRO A 192 -7.36 3.34 -7.92
C PRO A 192 -6.06 2.73 -8.48
N ASP A 193 -5.32 3.48 -9.29
CA ASP A 193 -4.10 2.97 -9.93
C ASP A 193 -2.89 3.13 -9.00
N LYS A 194 -2.27 2.03 -8.61
CA LYS A 194 -1.05 2.02 -7.77
C LYS A 194 0.15 2.67 -8.47
N ARG A 195 0.20 2.66 -9.80
CA ARG A 195 1.34 3.17 -10.57
C ARG A 195 1.36 4.68 -10.66
N LEU A 196 0.26 5.36 -10.34
CA LEU A 196 0.15 6.81 -10.48
C LEU A 196 1.29 7.55 -9.76
N VAL A 197 1.66 7.10 -8.56
CA VAL A 197 2.77 7.69 -7.78
C VAL A 197 4.11 7.50 -8.51
N HIS A 198 4.37 6.30 -9.02
CA HIS A 198 5.60 6.01 -9.77
C HIS A 198 5.66 6.74 -11.11
N GLU A 199 4.53 6.86 -11.80
CA GLU A 199 4.43 7.61 -13.06
C GLU A 199 4.68 9.10 -12.81
N HIS A 200 4.11 9.66 -11.74
CA HIS A 200 4.32 11.05 -11.34
C HIS A 200 5.79 11.31 -11.00
N ALA A 201 6.42 10.46 -10.19
CA ALA A 201 7.84 10.57 -9.87
C ALA A 201 8.73 10.44 -11.11
N ALA A 202 8.37 9.60 -12.08
CA ALA A 202 9.11 9.42 -13.32
C ALA A 202 9.11 10.68 -14.21
N THR A 203 8.16 11.58 -14.04
CA THR A 203 8.10 12.87 -14.76
C THR A 203 8.76 14.02 -13.99
N GLY A 204 9.51 13.71 -12.92
CA GLY A 204 10.14 14.73 -12.07
C GLY A 204 9.19 15.40 -11.08
N GLY A 205 7.99 14.85 -10.91
CA GLY A 205 7.02 15.37 -9.96
C GLY A 205 7.45 15.14 -8.51
N THR A 206 7.28 16.16 -7.67
CA THR A 206 7.55 16.06 -6.23
C THR A 206 6.37 15.41 -5.51
N VAL A 207 6.65 14.33 -4.79
CA VAL A 207 5.61 13.55 -4.09
C VAL A 207 5.53 13.94 -2.60
N TRP A 208 6.61 14.46 -2.00
CA TRP A 208 6.78 14.58 -0.54
C TRP A 208 6.60 15.94 0.08
N PRO A 209 6.41 15.96 1.39
CA PRO A 209 5.97 14.88 2.28
C PRO A 209 4.48 14.58 2.08
N LEU A 210 4.09 13.30 2.13
CA LEU A 210 2.68 12.90 2.03
C LEU A 210 2.12 12.50 3.39
N LEU A 211 2.61 11.38 3.94
CA LEU A 211 2.18 10.90 5.23
C LEU A 211 3.09 11.44 6.34
N CYS A 212 2.48 11.84 7.44
CA CYS A 212 3.19 12.26 8.64
C CYS A 212 2.47 11.74 9.90
N PRO A 213 3.19 11.52 11.01
CA PRO A 213 2.54 11.15 12.26
C PRO A 213 1.68 12.29 12.79
N THR A 214 0.61 11.93 13.48
CA THR A 214 -0.23 12.87 14.21
C THR A 214 0.54 13.44 15.42
N GLN A 215 0.08 14.54 15.98
CA GLN A 215 0.65 15.07 17.21
C GLN A 215 0.57 14.05 18.35
N GLN A 216 -0.58 13.40 18.53
CA GLN A 216 -0.80 12.41 19.57
C GLN A 216 0.12 11.19 19.39
N GLY A 217 0.30 10.70 18.16
CA GLY A 217 1.24 9.62 17.87
C GLY A 217 2.67 10.00 18.23
N ARG A 218 3.09 11.24 17.94
CA ARG A 218 4.44 11.74 18.35
C ARG A 218 4.59 11.79 19.86
N GLU A 219 3.62 12.34 20.58
CA GLU A 219 3.64 12.42 22.03
C GLU A 219 3.80 11.03 22.69
N PHE A 220 3.04 10.04 22.17
CA PHE A 220 3.19 8.65 22.60
C PHE A 220 4.59 8.11 22.31
N ALA A 221 5.08 8.26 21.10
CA ALA A 221 6.41 7.78 20.69
C ALA A 221 7.50 8.41 21.58
N ASP A 222 7.45 9.72 21.79
CA ASP A 222 8.40 10.44 22.62
C ASP A 222 8.39 9.96 24.08
N GLN A 223 7.20 9.68 24.64
CA GLN A 223 7.10 9.13 25.99
C GLN A 223 7.68 7.72 26.04
N PHE A 224 7.25 6.84 25.14
CA PHE A 224 7.71 5.46 25.06
C PHE A 224 9.24 5.39 24.89
N LEU A 225 9.81 6.24 24.03
CA LEU A 225 11.25 6.25 23.76
C LEU A 225 12.06 6.75 24.94
N ARG A 226 11.56 7.72 25.72
CA ARG A 226 12.22 8.15 26.96
C ARG A 226 12.33 7.01 28.00
N GLU A 227 11.35 6.11 28.01
CA GLU A 227 11.31 4.98 28.94
C GLU A 227 12.21 3.82 28.49
N VAL A 228 12.18 3.48 27.17
CA VAL A 228 12.81 2.23 26.68
C VAL A 228 14.17 2.42 26.01
N CYS A 229 14.48 3.61 25.50
CA CYS A 229 15.73 3.85 24.79
C CYS A 229 16.36 5.22 25.05
N PRO A 230 16.53 5.63 26.34
CA PRO A 230 17.18 6.91 26.64
C PRO A 230 18.57 6.96 26.00
N ASP A 231 18.88 8.08 25.35
CA ASP A 231 20.21 8.40 24.78
C ASP A 231 20.75 7.43 23.72
N ARG A 232 19.93 6.53 23.20
CA ARG A 232 20.30 5.57 22.16
C ARG A 232 19.53 5.85 20.86
N ARG A 233 20.11 5.42 19.74
CA ARG A 233 19.48 5.51 18.42
C ARG A 233 18.44 4.42 18.27
N LEU A 234 17.19 4.78 18.05
CA LEU A 234 16.09 3.86 17.85
C LEU A 234 16.24 3.09 16.54
N VAL A 235 16.28 1.77 16.59
CA VAL A 235 16.19 0.89 15.44
C VAL A 235 14.87 0.13 15.52
N VAL A 236 13.91 0.45 14.64
CA VAL A 236 12.64 -0.26 14.61
C VAL A 236 12.74 -1.45 13.65
N ILE A 237 12.43 -2.64 14.14
CA ILE A 237 12.45 -3.87 13.37
C ILE A 237 11.03 -4.43 13.29
N THR A 238 10.44 -4.46 12.09
CA THR A 238 9.11 -5.04 11.94
C THR A 238 9.20 -6.49 11.49
N ILE A 239 8.71 -7.38 12.35
CA ILE A 239 8.71 -8.82 12.16
C ILE A 239 7.40 -9.27 11.50
N ARG A 240 7.51 -9.78 10.29
CA ARG A 240 6.37 -10.36 9.57
C ARG A 240 6.21 -11.83 9.94
N GLN A 241 5.02 -12.17 10.47
CA GLN A 241 4.63 -13.53 10.83
C GLN A 241 3.14 -13.71 10.52
N THR A 242 2.81 -14.05 9.28
CA THR A 242 1.42 -14.19 8.83
C THR A 242 1.20 -15.55 8.16
N ARG A 243 -0.04 -16.04 8.15
CA ARG A 243 -0.43 -17.27 7.44
C ARG A 243 -0.52 -17.04 5.93
N ALA A 244 -0.82 -15.83 5.51
CA ALA A 244 -0.90 -15.49 4.10
C ALA A 244 0.50 -15.26 3.53
N ALA A 245 0.88 -15.99 2.47
CA ALA A 245 2.22 -15.93 1.89
C ALA A 245 3.33 -16.11 2.96
N ALA A 246 3.28 -17.25 3.67
CA ALA A 246 4.18 -17.55 4.79
C ALA A 246 5.66 -17.60 4.36
N GLU A 247 5.92 -17.92 3.10
CA GLU A 247 7.25 -17.92 2.45
C GLU A 247 7.93 -16.54 2.44
N ARG A 248 7.18 -15.48 2.71
CA ARG A 248 7.68 -14.10 2.85
C ARG A 248 7.86 -13.68 4.30
N ASN A 249 7.62 -14.56 5.26
CA ASN A 249 7.80 -14.24 6.68
C ASN A 249 9.27 -13.99 7.00
N SER A 250 9.49 -13.15 8.03
CA SER A 250 10.82 -12.88 8.56
C SER A 250 11.48 -14.17 9.04
N GLN A 251 12.76 -14.35 8.69
CA GLN A 251 13.57 -15.52 9.10
C GLN A 251 14.08 -15.27 10.54
N LEU A 252 13.30 -15.70 11.54
CA LEU A 252 13.51 -15.31 12.96
C LEU A 252 14.91 -15.60 13.48
N ASP A 253 15.50 -16.77 13.14
CA ASP A 253 16.87 -17.11 13.55
C ASP A 253 17.93 -16.17 12.96
N GLU A 254 17.71 -15.69 11.74
CA GLU A 254 18.59 -14.75 11.07
C GLU A 254 18.50 -13.36 11.76
N TRP A 255 17.28 -12.93 12.10
CA TRP A 255 17.08 -11.70 12.87
C TRP A 255 17.67 -11.79 14.27
N ARG A 256 17.49 -12.91 14.98
CA ARG A 256 18.14 -13.16 16.27
C ARG A 256 19.67 -13.07 16.16
N SER A 257 20.22 -13.70 15.12
CA SER A 257 21.67 -13.69 14.88
C SER A 257 22.19 -12.28 14.60
N PHE A 258 21.46 -11.47 13.81
CA PHE A 258 21.79 -10.06 13.60
C PHE A 258 21.71 -9.25 14.92
N LEU A 259 20.62 -9.40 15.69
CA LEU A 259 20.40 -8.67 16.94
C LEU A 259 21.47 -8.96 18.00
N ALA A 260 22.07 -10.15 17.97
CA ALA A 260 23.20 -10.51 18.82
C ALA A 260 24.49 -9.74 18.47
N THR A 261 24.58 -9.16 17.27
CA THR A 261 25.77 -8.41 16.81
C THR A 261 25.65 -6.90 16.97
N ILE A 262 24.44 -6.38 17.18
CA ILE A 262 24.20 -4.93 17.26
C ILE A 262 24.77 -4.32 18.54
N ASP A 263 25.45 -3.19 18.44
CA ASP A 263 25.97 -2.47 19.60
C ASP A 263 24.85 -1.83 20.41
N ARG A 264 24.43 -2.51 21.48
CA ARG A 264 23.34 -2.07 22.39
C ARG A 264 23.67 -0.80 23.19
N ARG A 265 24.90 -0.33 23.19
CA ARG A 265 25.26 0.96 23.80
C ARG A 265 24.87 2.12 22.90
N ARG A 266 24.97 1.93 21.59
CA ARG A 266 24.63 2.95 20.58
C ARG A 266 23.18 2.85 20.10
N PHE A 267 22.66 1.64 19.97
CA PHE A 267 21.37 1.36 19.34
C PHE A 267 20.40 0.71 20.31
N ALA A 268 19.14 1.07 20.22
CA ALA A 268 18.03 0.44 20.91
C ALA A 268 17.10 -0.22 19.87
N PRO A 269 17.24 -1.52 19.58
CA PRO A 269 16.27 -2.23 18.78
C PRO A 269 14.93 -2.33 19.50
N ILE A 270 13.87 -1.91 18.82
CA ILE A 270 12.48 -2.08 19.25
C ILE A 270 11.77 -2.86 18.15
N LEU A 271 11.20 -4.00 18.51
CA LEU A 271 10.51 -4.86 17.58
C LEU A 271 9.02 -4.53 17.52
N VAL A 272 8.46 -4.64 16.34
CA VAL A 272 7.02 -4.45 16.11
C VAL A 272 6.50 -5.66 15.35
N HIS A 273 5.42 -6.27 15.86
CA HIS A 273 4.73 -7.32 15.13
C HIS A 273 4.04 -6.78 13.88
N ASP A 274 3.95 -7.59 12.82
CA ASP A 274 2.99 -7.32 11.75
C ASP A 274 1.56 -7.29 12.33
N THR A 275 0.71 -6.49 11.72
CA THR A 275 -0.70 -6.31 12.11
C THR A 275 -1.45 -7.64 12.19
N GLU A 276 -1.07 -8.63 11.40
CA GLU A 276 -1.70 -9.95 11.34
C GLU A 276 -0.80 -11.08 11.83
N SER A 277 0.09 -10.78 12.76
CA SER A 277 0.90 -11.83 13.40
C SER A 277 0.00 -12.96 13.92
N VAL A 278 0.41 -14.21 13.73
CA VAL A 278 -0.32 -15.39 14.17
C VAL A 278 -0.29 -15.59 15.68
N SER A 279 0.69 -14.99 16.37
CA SER A 279 0.85 -15.04 17.81
C SER A 279 0.65 -13.67 18.45
N MET A 280 0.11 -13.66 19.66
CA MET A 280 0.03 -12.46 20.51
C MET A 280 1.33 -12.26 21.30
N SER A 281 2.07 -13.33 21.57
CA SER A 281 3.34 -13.29 22.29
C SER A 281 4.50 -13.12 21.32
N PRO A 282 5.64 -12.56 21.77
CA PRO A 282 6.87 -12.59 21.03
C PRO A 282 7.23 -14.01 20.56
N PRO A 283 7.82 -14.17 19.37
CA PRO A 283 8.38 -15.46 18.96
C PRO A 283 9.45 -15.90 19.96
N PRO A 284 9.56 -17.22 20.27
CA PRO A 284 10.57 -17.73 21.20
C PRO A 284 12.00 -17.29 20.85
N GLU A 285 12.31 -17.19 19.57
CA GLU A 285 13.62 -16.77 19.06
C GLU A 285 13.96 -15.31 19.42
N LEU A 286 12.96 -14.49 19.71
CA LEU A 286 13.07 -13.05 19.98
C LEU A 286 12.44 -12.67 21.33
N ALA A 287 12.25 -13.62 22.22
CA ALA A 287 11.56 -13.42 23.51
C ALA A 287 12.26 -12.42 24.44
N ASP A 288 13.57 -12.29 24.33
CA ASP A 288 14.40 -11.38 25.13
C ASP A 288 14.42 -9.94 24.58
N GLU A 289 13.79 -9.70 23.42
CA GLU A 289 13.78 -8.39 22.77
C GLU A 289 12.60 -7.52 23.25
N VAL A 290 12.77 -6.21 23.17
CA VAL A 290 11.70 -5.27 23.51
C VAL A 290 10.72 -5.11 22.34
N PHE A 291 9.45 -5.37 22.60
CA PHE A 291 8.37 -5.18 21.62
C PHE A 291 7.50 -3.97 21.95
N CYS A 292 7.12 -3.21 20.95
CA CYS A 292 6.07 -2.21 21.04
C CYS A 292 4.74 -2.80 20.55
N ASP A 293 3.99 -3.49 21.42
CA ASP A 293 2.74 -4.16 21.06
C ASP A 293 1.65 -3.18 20.64
N ALA A 294 1.65 -1.96 21.19
CA ALA A 294 0.71 -0.92 20.80
C ALA A 294 0.79 -0.59 19.31
N ALA A 295 1.99 -0.56 18.74
CA ALA A 295 2.19 -0.31 17.31
C ALA A 295 1.68 -1.43 16.39
N ARG A 296 1.41 -2.62 16.91
CA ARG A 296 0.78 -3.71 16.17
C ARG A 296 -0.65 -3.38 15.76
N TRP A 297 -1.42 -2.81 16.69
CA TRP A 297 -2.85 -2.59 16.55
C TRP A 297 -3.21 -1.15 16.18
N ASN A 298 -2.34 -0.22 16.49
CA ASN A 298 -2.56 1.20 16.29
C ASN A 298 -1.63 1.74 15.21
N VAL A 299 -2.21 2.11 14.06
CA VAL A 299 -1.48 2.66 12.91
C VAL A 299 -0.84 4.01 13.26
N GLU A 300 -1.46 4.80 14.13
CA GLU A 300 -0.97 6.10 14.56
C GLU A 300 0.34 5.98 15.35
N ILE A 301 0.37 5.05 16.31
CA ILE A 301 1.58 4.75 17.10
C ILE A 301 2.65 4.17 16.19
N ARG A 302 2.28 3.25 15.29
CA ARG A 302 3.22 2.66 14.32
C ARG A 302 3.87 3.72 13.44
N MET A 303 3.07 4.63 12.89
CA MET A 303 3.56 5.73 12.05
C MET A 303 4.53 6.63 12.81
N ALA A 304 4.21 6.95 14.06
CA ALA A 304 5.06 7.79 14.90
C ALA A 304 6.40 7.12 15.24
N LEU A 305 6.38 5.82 15.56
CA LEU A 305 7.62 5.05 15.78
C LEU A 305 8.49 4.98 14.51
N TYR A 306 7.87 4.76 13.34
CA TYR A 306 8.61 4.72 12.07
C TYR A 306 9.22 6.08 11.70
N ASP A 307 8.52 7.18 12.00
CA ASP A 307 9.02 8.54 11.80
C ASP A 307 10.17 8.89 12.77
N ALA A 308 10.07 8.46 14.03
CA ALA A 308 11.08 8.69 15.08
C ALA A 308 12.30 7.78 14.94
N ALA A 309 12.19 6.67 14.21
CA ALA A 309 13.27 5.71 14.07
C ALA A 309 14.51 6.33 13.41
N TRP A 310 15.67 6.10 14.03
CA TRP A 310 16.94 6.35 13.40
C TRP A 310 17.12 5.49 12.14
N LEU A 311 16.64 4.23 12.18
CA LEU A 311 16.53 3.35 11.04
C LEU A 311 15.40 2.33 11.24
N ASN A 312 14.61 2.09 10.18
CA ASN A 312 13.61 1.04 10.11
C ASN A 312 14.13 -0.15 9.31
N LEU A 313 13.98 -1.36 9.82
CA LEU A 313 14.35 -2.61 9.16
C LEU A 313 13.13 -3.54 9.05
N ALA A 314 12.92 -4.16 7.91
CA ALA A 314 11.83 -5.11 7.73
C ALA A 314 12.00 -5.96 6.46
N VAL A 315 11.30 -7.08 6.37
CA VAL A 315 10.98 -7.68 5.06
C VAL A 315 9.87 -6.88 4.38
N MET A 316 9.78 -6.93 3.07
CA MET A 316 8.75 -6.22 2.31
C MET A 316 7.34 -6.68 2.72
N HIS A 317 6.53 -5.77 3.28
CA HIS A 317 5.16 -6.01 3.70
C HIS A 317 4.35 -4.71 3.80
N GLY A 318 3.02 -4.84 3.90
CA GLY A 318 2.11 -3.70 3.81
C GLY A 318 2.39 -2.52 4.73
N PRO A 319 2.64 -2.68 6.04
CA PRO A 319 2.96 -1.57 6.94
C PRO A 319 4.14 -0.69 6.51
N MET A 320 5.07 -1.19 5.69
CA MET A 320 6.18 -0.37 5.19
C MET A 320 5.75 0.75 4.24
N GLU A 321 4.51 0.71 3.72
CA GLU A 321 3.96 1.83 2.94
C GLU A 321 3.89 3.13 3.77
N LEU A 322 3.82 3.05 5.09
CA LEU A 322 3.94 4.21 5.98
C LEU A 322 5.31 4.88 5.87
N CYS A 323 6.37 4.09 5.75
CA CYS A 323 7.74 4.59 5.55
C CYS A 323 7.94 5.13 4.14
N TRP A 324 7.39 4.46 3.11
CA TRP A 324 7.57 4.86 1.71
C TRP A 324 7.04 6.27 1.44
N TYR A 325 5.90 6.61 2.04
CA TYR A 325 5.24 7.90 1.85
C TYR A 325 5.59 8.93 2.93
N ASN A 326 6.64 8.67 3.71
CA ASN A 326 7.22 9.63 4.65
C ASN A 326 8.69 9.88 4.31
N GLN A 327 9.00 11.06 3.80
CA GLN A 327 10.37 11.44 3.43
C GLN A 327 11.35 11.45 4.61
N ARG A 328 10.87 11.59 5.83
CA ARG A 328 11.71 11.57 7.06
C ARG A 328 12.09 10.16 7.47
N SER A 329 11.29 9.16 7.10
CA SER A 329 11.58 7.76 7.41
C SER A 329 12.83 7.29 6.68
N ARG A 330 13.71 6.66 7.42
CA ARG A 330 14.91 5.97 6.92
C ARG A 330 14.64 4.49 7.02
N TYR A 331 14.89 3.73 5.95
CA TYR A 331 14.61 2.30 5.99
C TYR A 331 15.52 1.47 5.09
N VAL A 332 15.69 0.23 5.51
CA VAL A 332 16.15 -0.88 4.67
C VAL A 332 15.09 -1.97 4.68
N VAL A 333 14.62 -2.36 3.49
CA VAL A 333 13.59 -3.39 3.32
C VAL A 333 14.13 -4.53 2.48
N PHE A 334 14.01 -5.77 2.98
CA PHE A 334 14.48 -6.98 2.31
C PHE A 334 13.35 -7.57 1.45
N LEU A 335 13.61 -7.80 0.17
CA LEU A 335 12.65 -8.36 -0.79
C LEU A 335 13.28 -9.51 -1.58
N PRO A 336 13.08 -10.77 -1.15
CA PRO A 336 13.48 -11.92 -1.96
C PRO A 336 12.56 -12.05 -3.19
N VAL A 337 13.14 -12.02 -4.39
CA VAL A 337 12.40 -12.15 -5.64
C VAL A 337 12.02 -13.60 -5.88
N GLY A 338 10.76 -13.84 -6.26
CA GLY A 338 10.26 -15.16 -6.62
C GLY A 338 9.94 -16.09 -5.44
N ALA A 339 9.98 -15.60 -4.20
CA ALA A 339 9.61 -16.38 -3.03
C ALA A 339 8.14 -16.82 -3.08
N ASP A 340 7.28 -15.99 -3.65
CA ASP A 340 5.84 -16.26 -3.87
C ASP A 340 5.34 -15.50 -5.12
N PRO A 341 4.09 -15.77 -5.60
CA PRO A 341 3.55 -15.09 -6.77
C PRO A 341 3.47 -13.57 -6.64
N SER A 342 3.34 -13.02 -5.42
CA SER A 342 3.26 -11.55 -5.20
C SER A 342 4.64 -10.88 -5.22
N SER A 343 5.71 -11.65 -5.07
CA SER A 343 7.11 -11.23 -5.22
C SER A 343 7.73 -11.67 -6.55
N SER A 344 6.91 -12.13 -7.51
CA SER A 344 7.36 -12.40 -8.87
C SER A 344 7.77 -11.12 -9.60
N THR A 345 8.65 -11.23 -10.57
CA THR A 345 9.10 -10.10 -11.40
C THR A 345 7.93 -9.33 -12.03
N GLU A 346 6.88 -10.06 -12.47
CA GLU A 346 5.67 -9.49 -13.05
C GLU A 346 4.87 -8.70 -12.01
N SER A 347 4.68 -9.26 -10.81
CA SER A 347 3.94 -8.61 -9.73
C SER A 347 4.66 -7.35 -9.22
N ILE A 348 5.97 -7.41 -9.10
CA ILE A 348 6.84 -6.28 -8.75
C ILE A 348 6.69 -5.15 -9.77
N ALA A 349 6.77 -5.47 -11.07
CA ALA A 349 6.60 -4.50 -12.15
C ALA A 349 5.17 -3.92 -12.23
N GLU A 350 4.13 -4.74 -11.93
CA GLU A 350 2.75 -4.28 -11.82
C GLU A 350 2.55 -3.30 -10.66
N GLY A 351 3.31 -3.45 -9.59
CA GLY A 351 3.36 -2.52 -8.45
C GLY A 351 4.09 -1.21 -8.76
N GLY A 352 4.75 -1.10 -9.92
CA GLY A 352 5.51 0.08 -10.32
C GLY A 352 6.98 0.06 -9.91
N LEU A 353 7.43 -1.00 -9.24
CA LEU A 353 8.83 -1.21 -8.87
C LEU A 353 9.63 -1.77 -10.04
N ARG A 354 10.93 -1.52 -10.02
CA ARG A 354 11.90 -2.13 -10.95
C ARG A 354 12.85 -3.02 -10.18
N LEU A 355 13.08 -4.20 -10.68
CA LEU A 355 14.01 -5.14 -10.08
C LEU A 355 15.41 -4.51 -9.96
N GLY A 356 16.00 -4.57 -8.77
CA GLY A 356 17.31 -4.02 -8.48
C GLY A 356 17.36 -2.51 -8.24
N GLU A 357 16.20 -1.80 -8.31
CA GLU A 357 16.12 -0.35 -8.06
C GLU A 357 15.34 -0.06 -6.77
N ASP A 358 15.62 1.06 -6.15
CA ASP A 358 14.78 1.63 -5.09
C ASP A 358 13.47 2.22 -5.68
N LEU A 359 12.54 2.60 -4.81
CA LEU A 359 11.37 3.35 -5.23
C LEU A 359 11.82 4.64 -5.92
N ARG A 360 11.24 4.98 -7.06
CA ARG A 360 11.65 6.17 -7.85
C ARG A 360 11.59 7.48 -7.08
N PHE A 361 10.87 7.50 -6.00
CA PHE A 361 10.69 8.62 -5.10
C PHE A 361 11.42 8.42 -3.76
N ALA A 362 12.20 7.37 -3.61
CA ALA A 362 12.99 7.13 -2.41
C ALA A 362 14.05 8.22 -2.21
N THR A 363 14.30 8.56 -0.97
CA THR A 363 15.47 9.37 -0.59
C THR A 363 16.73 8.49 -0.56
N PRO A 364 17.93 9.07 -0.51
CA PRO A 364 19.18 8.29 -0.37
C PRO A 364 19.24 7.41 0.91
N LEU A 365 18.36 7.68 1.89
CA LEU A 365 18.26 6.94 3.14
C LEU A 365 17.08 5.93 3.17
N GLN A 366 16.58 5.57 1.99
CA GLN A 366 15.46 4.65 1.78
C GLN A 366 15.88 3.60 0.75
N HIS A 367 16.06 2.36 1.20
CA HIS A 367 16.69 1.35 0.38
C HIS A 367 15.95 0.01 0.37
N ILE A 368 15.90 -0.66 -0.81
CA ILE A 368 15.39 -2.01 -1.01
C ILE A 368 16.56 -2.95 -1.30
N VAL A 369 16.80 -3.88 -0.40
CA VAL A 369 17.73 -4.99 -0.60
C VAL A 369 17.01 -6.14 -1.28
N TRP A 370 17.35 -6.43 -2.53
CA TRP A 370 16.74 -7.47 -3.35
C TRP A 370 17.26 -8.86 -3.01
N ALA A 371 17.19 -9.22 -1.73
CA ALA A 371 17.65 -10.48 -1.20
C ALA A 371 16.82 -10.92 0.01
N ALA A 372 16.96 -12.18 0.40
CA ALA A 372 16.38 -12.68 1.65
C ALA A 372 17.09 -12.08 2.88
N ASP A 373 16.34 -11.93 3.97
CA ASP A 373 16.76 -11.38 5.26
C ASP A 373 17.66 -12.37 6.04
N ARG A 374 18.85 -12.65 5.50
CA ARG A 374 19.89 -13.45 6.17
C ARG A 374 20.75 -12.54 7.04
N ALA A 375 21.21 -13.04 8.18
CA ALA A 375 21.94 -12.29 9.21
C ALA A 375 23.11 -11.47 8.64
N GLY A 376 23.92 -12.07 7.76
CA GLY A 376 25.00 -11.35 7.07
C GLY A 376 24.49 -10.21 6.18
N VAL A 377 23.44 -10.46 5.37
CA VAL A 377 22.84 -9.45 4.50
C VAL A 377 22.20 -8.32 5.30
N ILE A 378 21.53 -8.65 6.42
CA ILE A 378 20.92 -7.65 7.32
C ILE A 378 22.01 -6.77 7.92
N ARG A 379 23.09 -7.37 8.41
CA ARG A 379 24.21 -6.65 9.03
C ARG A 379 24.90 -5.72 8.02
N ASP A 380 25.27 -6.23 6.84
CA ASP A 380 25.96 -5.44 5.83
C ASP A 380 25.11 -4.24 5.39
N ALA A 381 23.80 -4.45 5.17
CA ALA A 381 22.89 -3.38 4.82
C ALA A 381 22.64 -2.38 5.96
N PHE A 382 22.63 -2.84 7.22
CA PHE A 382 22.56 -1.99 8.41
C PHE A 382 23.80 -1.12 8.53
N GLU A 383 24.99 -1.68 8.37
CA GLU A 383 26.27 -0.96 8.44
C GLU A 383 26.39 0.08 7.33
N GLU A 384 26.07 -0.29 6.09
CA GLU A 384 26.07 0.61 4.95
C GLU A 384 25.11 1.79 5.15
N MET A 385 23.86 1.51 5.54
CA MET A 385 22.88 2.57 5.77
C MET A 385 23.25 3.42 6.99
N SER A 386 23.85 2.83 8.03
CA SER A 386 24.37 3.56 9.18
C SER A 386 25.43 4.59 8.76
N ALA A 387 26.38 4.18 7.93
CA ALA A 387 27.40 5.08 7.40
C ALA A 387 26.79 6.21 6.54
N ARG A 388 25.79 5.92 5.72
CA ARG A 388 25.06 6.94 4.92
C ARG A 388 24.34 7.96 5.82
N ILE A 389 23.68 7.49 6.89
CA ILE A 389 22.98 8.37 7.84
C ILE A 389 23.97 9.26 8.60
N GLU A 390 25.13 8.74 8.98
CA GLU A 390 26.15 9.50 9.71
C GLU A 390 26.87 10.54 8.84
N ALA A 391 26.86 10.33 7.51
CA ALA A 391 27.45 11.25 6.54
C ALA A 391 26.46 12.35 6.06
N SER A 392 25.15 12.21 6.35
CA SER A 392 24.09 13.13 5.90
C SER A 392 23.81 14.24 6.94
#